data_22d18581d2b7aa0d344a3b1cc7ea80a0
#
_entry.id   22d18581d2b7aa0d344a3b1cc7ea80a0
#
_cell.length_a   1.000
_cell.length_b   1.000
_cell.length_c   1.000
_cell.angle_alpha   90.00
_cell.angle_beta   90.00
_cell.angle_gamma   90.00
#
_symmetry.space_group_name_H-M   'P 1'
#
loop_
_entity.id
_entity.type
_entity.pdbx_description
1 polymer ?
#
loop_
_entity_poly.entity_id
_entity_poly.type
_entity_poly.pdbx_seq_one_letter_code
_entity_poly.pdbx_strand_id
1 'polypeptide(L)'
;MQITIPDFSQTKILVVGDLMLDRYWHGPTSRISPEAPVPVVKIEESEERAGGAGNVALNIAALNGTPSLVGLTGQDEPASTLKNRLSHQGVNCQFVELEDGTTITKLR
;
A
#
# COMPACT_ATOMS: atom_id res chain seq x y z
N MET A 1 4.96 29.73 22.25
CA MET A 1 4.13 29.69 21.01
C MET A 1 3.09 28.62 21.14
N GLN A 2 1.84 28.92 20.90
CA GLN A 2 0.78 27.92 20.81
C GLN A 2 0.47 27.66 19.35
N ILE A 3 0.45 26.38 18.98
CA ILE A 3 0.06 25.97 17.64
C ILE A 3 -1.25 25.21 17.75
N THR A 4 -2.26 25.68 17.04
CA THR A 4 -3.55 25.00 16.97
C THR A 4 -3.63 24.23 15.65
N ILE A 5 -3.84 22.92 15.74
CA ILE A 5 -4.06 22.10 14.56
C ILE A 5 -5.55 22.18 14.20
N PRO A 6 -5.89 22.58 12.96
CA PRO A 6 -7.28 22.62 12.54
C PRO A 6 -7.92 21.24 12.55
N ASP A 7 -9.24 21.19 12.63
CA ASP A 7 -10.01 19.99 12.44
C ASP A 7 -10.16 19.71 10.93
N PHE A 8 -9.68 18.57 10.47
CA PHE A 8 -9.75 18.18 9.07
C PHE A 8 -10.93 17.24 8.76
N SER A 9 -11.83 17.00 9.73
CA SER A 9 -12.92 16.03 9.58
C SER A 9 -13.90 16.34 8.45
N GLN A 10 -14.00 17.61 8.04
CA GLN A 10 -14.83 18.04 6.92
C GLN A 10 -14.07 18.16 5.60
N THR A 11 -12.80 17.82 5.59
CA THR A 11 -11.96 17.96 4.42
C THR A 11 -12.05 16.72 3.55
N LYS A 12 -12.39 16.92 2.27
CA LYS A 12 -12.43 15.88 1.26
C LYS A 12 -11.29 16.12 0.27
N ILE A 13 -10.44 15.12 0.09
CA ILE A 13 -9.26 15.24 -0.76
C ILE A 13 -9.26 14.11 -1.77
N LEU A 14 -9.11 14.45 -3.05
CA LEU A 14 -8.91 13.48 -4.11
C LEU A 14 -7.41 13.29 -4.31
N VAL A 15 -6.95 12.05 -4.16
CA VAL A 15 -5.59 11.64 -4.43
C VAL A 15 -5.56 10.83 -5.72
N VAL A 16 -4.77 11.26 -6.69
CA VAL A 16 -4.60 10.57 -7.97
C VAL A 16 -3.13 10.26 -8.15
N GLY A 17 -2.79 9.01 -8.35
CA GLY A 17 -1.39 8.66 -8.52
C GLY A 17 -1.14 7.16 -8.62
N ASP A 18 0.13 6.81 -8.54
CA ASP A 18 0.56 5.44 -8.68
C ASP A 18 0.24 4.64 -7.42
N LEU A 19 -0.46 3.53 -7.63
CA LEU A 19 -0.81 2.57 -6.58
C LEU A 19 0.21 1.45 -6.57
N MET A 20 0.64 1.06 -5.37
CA MET A 20 1.56 -0.06 -5.21
C MET A 20 1.39 -0.70 -3.84
N LEU A 21 1.68 -2.00 -3.78
CA LEU A 21 1.72 -2.76 -2.55
C LEU A 21 3.18 -3.02 -2.18
N ASP A 22 3.57 -2.61 -0.99
CA ASP A 22 4.87 -2.95 -0.42
C ASP A 22 4.69 -4.19 0.46
N ARG A 23 5.41 -5.26 0.12
CA ARG A 23 5.34 -6.53 0.82
C ARG A 23 6.71 -6.81 1.43
N TYR A 24 6.73 -6.99 2.75
CA TYR A 24 7.96 -7.23 3.49
C TYR A 24 7.99 -8.69 3.95
N TRP A 25 9.04 -9.39 3.57
CA TRP A 25 9.28 -10.75 4.01
C TRP A 25 10.44 -10.75 5.00
N HIS A 26 10.19 -11.29 6.17
CA HIS A 26 11.18 -11.40 7.25
C HIS A 26 11.45 -12.86 7.55
N GLY A 27 12.71 -13.18 7.74
CA GLY A 27 13.12 -14.53 8.12
C GLY A 27 14.63 -14.68 8.12
N PRO A 28 15.12 -15.78 8.70
CA PRO A 28 16.55 -16.05 8.73
C PRO A 28 17.08 -16.42 7.34
N THR A 29 18.36 -16.06 7.11
CA THR A 29 19.11 -16.47 5.95
C THR A 29 20.23 -17.40 6.42
N SER A 30 19.99 -18.69 6.38
CA SER A 30 20.94 -19.69 6.83
C SER A 30 21.56 -20.53 5.72
N ARG A 31 21.12 -20.31 4.48
CA ARG A 31 21.56 -21.10 3.32
C ARG A 31 21.92 -20.20 2.16
N ILE A 32 22.84 -20.70 1.33
CA ILE A 32 23.11 -20.14 0.00
C ILE A 32 22.38 -21.00 -1.00
N SER A 33 21.76 -20.36 -2.01
CA SER A 33 21.05 -21.08 -3.07
C SER A 33 22.00 -22.04 -3.80
N PRO A 34 21.58 -23.28 -4.11
CA PRO A 34 22.39 -24.17 -4.92
C PRO A 34 22.48 -23.73 -6.38
N GLU A 35 21.60 -22.84 -6.83
CA GLU A 35 21.54 -22.39 -8.23
C GLU A 35 22.34 -21.13 -8.50
N ALA A 36 22.56 -20.30 -7.48
CA ALA A 36 23.29 -19.04 -7.60
C ALA A 36 23.89 -18.65 -6.23
N PRO A 37 24.97 -17.82 -6.20
CA PRO A 37 25.59 -17.42 -4.93
C PRO A 37 24.77 -16.32 -4.23
N VAL A 38 23.51 -16.62 -3.92
CA VAL A 38 22.58 -15.71 -3.24
C VAL A 38 22.02 -16.40 -2.00
N PRO A 39 21.76 -15.67 -0.92
CA PRO A 39 21.16 -16.27 0.28
C PRO A 39 19.71 -16.67 0.05
N VAL A 40 19.31 -17.72 0.75
CA VAL A 40 17.91 -18.16 0.79
C VAL A 40 17.28 -17.67 2.07
N VAL A 41 16.17 -16.96 1.96
CA VAL A 41 15.41 -16.45 3.10
C VAL A 41 14.24 -17.39 3.37
N LYS A 42 14.20 -17.94 4.59
CA LYS A 42 13.02 -18.67 5.05
C LYS A 42 12.01 -17.65 5.57
N ILE A 43 10.90 -17.49 4.86
CA ILE A 43 9.88 -16.51 5.22
C ILE A 43 9.12 -16.98 6.45
N GLU A 44 9.25 -16.28 7.56
CA GLU A 44 8.52 -16.54 8.80
C GLU A 44 7.44 -15.49 9.06
N GLU A 45 7.65 -14.27 8.58
CA GLU A 45 6.70 -13.18 8.71
C GLU A 45 6.53 -12.48 7.37
N SER A 46 5.30 -12.08 7.09
CA SER A 46 4.97 -11.26 5.93
C SER A 46 4.17 -10.05 6.41
N GLU A 47 4.60 -8.88 6.01
CA GLU A 47 3.94 -7.63 6.32
C GLU A 47 3.64 -6.89 5.02
N GLU A 48 2.48 -6.26 4.95
CA GLU A 48 2.04 -5.57 3.75
C GLU A 48 1.66 -4.13 4.08
N ARG A 49 2.09 -3.20 3.23
CA ARG A 49 1.82 -1.77 3.38
C ARG A 49 1.42 -1.17 2.03
N ALA A 50 0.54 -0.18 2.08
CA ALA A 50 0.25 0.61 0.91
C ALA A 50 1.40 1.58 0.64
N GLY A 51 1.92 1.58 -0.58
CA GLY A 51 2.96 2.51 -1.03
C GLY A 51 2.40 3.56 -1.98
N GLY A 52 3.24 4.50 -2.38
CA GLY A 52 2.88 5.53 -3.34
C GLY A 52 1.67 6.36 -2.92
N ALA A 53 0.73 6.55 -3.84
CA ALA A 53 -0.47 7.33 -3.60
C ALA A 53 -1.34 6.75 -2.47
N GLY A 54 -1.30 5.43 -2.26
CA GLY A 54 -1.99 4.78 -1.15
C GLY A 54 -1.48 5.24 0.20
N ASN A 55 -0.18 5.38 0.35
CA ASN A 55 0.40 5.90 1.59
C ASN A 55 0.00 7.36 1.83
N VAL A 56 -0.07 8.18 0.79
CA VAL A 56 -0.55 9.56 0.90
C VAL A 56 -1.99 9.60 1.41
N ALA A 57 -2.85 8.76 0.85
CA ALA A 57 -4.26 8.67 1.27
C ALA A 57 -4.38 8.22 2.74
N LEU A 58 -3.55 7.27 3.18
CA LEU A 58 -3.53 6.83 4.58
C LEU A 58 -3.14 7.97 5.53
N ASN A 59 -2.19 8.80 5.15
CA ASN A 59 -1.79 9.95 5.96
C ASN A 59 -2.93 10.96 6.10
N ILE A 60 -3.69 11.18 5.03
CA ILE A 60 -4.87 12.05 5.06
C ILE A 60 -5.94 11.47 5.99
N ALA A 61 -6.21 10.17 5.89
CA ALA A 61 -7.15 9.49 6.77
C ALA A 61 -6.71 9.55 8.24
N ALA A 62 -5.41 9.40 8.50
CA ALA A 62 -4.86 9.50 9.85
C ALA A 62 -5.05 10.89 10.48
N LEU A 63 -5.13 11.92 9.65
CA LEU A 63 -5.44 13.28 10.08
C LEU A 63 -6.95 13.55 10.16
N ASN A 64 -7.78 12.53 10.04
CA ASN A 64 -9.24 12.57 10.04
C ASN A 64 -9.86 13.24 8.80
N GLY A 65 -9.09 13.47 7.75
CA GLY A 65 -9.63 13.87 6.46
C GLY A 65 -10.34 12.70 5.76
N THR A 66 -11.05 13.01 4.70
CA THR A 66 -11.75 12.01 3.88
C THR A 66 -11.07 11.90 2.52
N PRO A 67 -10.14 10.95 2.34
CA PRO A 67 -9.47 10.78 1.06
C PRO A 67 -10.26 9.87 0.13
N SER A 68 -10.33 10.27 -1.14
CA SER A 68 -10.70 9.40 -2.25
C SER A 68 -9.46 9.13 -3.08
N LEU A 69 -9.17 7.87 -3.35
CA LEU A 69 -7.95 7.48 -4.04
C LEU A 69 -8.29 6.87 -5.39
N VAL A 70 -7.73 7.48 -6.44
CA VAL A 70 -7.88 7.04 -7.82
C VAL A 70 -6.54 6.61 -8.37
N GLY A 71 -6.50 5.46 -8.99
CA GLY A 71 -5.30 4.94 -9.64
C GLY A 71 -5.58 3.65 -10.39
N LEU A 72 -4.54 3.15 -11.05
CA LEU A 72 -4.63 1.94 -11.86
C LEU A 72 -4.08 0.75 -11.08
N THR A 73 -4.78 -0.37 -11.17
CA THR A 73 -4.33 -1.66 -10.65
C THR A 73 -4.56 -2.75 -11.69
N GLY A 74 -4.03 -3.94 -11.46
CA GLY A 74 -4.47 -5.13 -12.18
C GLY A 74 -5.70 -5.73 -11.51
N GLN A 75 -6.19 -6.82 -12.07
CA GLN A 75 -7.24 -7.66 -11.48
C GLN A 75 -6.56 -8.86 -10.81
N ASP A 76 -5.85 -8.61 -9.72
CA ASP A 76 -4.99 -9.58 -9.07
C ASP A 76 -5.10 -9.53 -7.54
N GLU A 77 -4.43 -10.45 -6.88
CA GLU A 77 -4.43 -10.54 -5.42
C GLU A 77 -3.84 -9.30 -4.76
N PRO A 78 -2.70 -8.72 -5.24
CA PRO A 78 -2.20 -7.48 -4.65
C PRO A 78 -3.18 -6.32 -4.73
N ALA A 79 -3.98 -6.22 -5.80
CA ALA A 79 -5.01 -5.19 -5.91
C ALA A 79 -6.09 -5.35 -4.84
N SER A 80 -6.56 -6.58 -4.62
CA SER A 80 -7.56 -6.86 -3.60
C SER A 80 -7.04 -6.59 -2.19
N THR A 81 -5.82 -6.99 -1.91
CA THR A 81 -5.16 -6.74 -0.62
C THR A 81 -5.04 -5.24 -0.36
N LEU A 82 -4.57 -4.49 -1.35
CA LEU A 82 -4.41 -3.04 -1.26
C LEU A 82 -5.74 -2.34 -1.00
N LYS A 83 -6.75 -2.69 -1.77
CA LYS A 83 -8.10 -2.11 -1.62
C LYS A 83 -8.70 -2.39 -0.25
N ASN A 84 -8.59 -3.63 0.23
CA ASN A 84 -9.14 -4.02 1.53
C ASN A 84 -8.44 -3.28 2.67
N ARG A 85 -7.12 -3.19 2.65
CA ARG A 85 -6.35 -2.47 3.67
C ARG A 85 -6.69 -0.99 3.72
N LEU A 86 -6.74 -0.36 2.57
CA LEU A 86 -7.05 1.08 2.47
C LEU A 86 -8.49 1.37 2.88
N SER A 87 -9.44 0.55 2.45
CA SER A 87 -10.85 0.74 2.80
C SER A 87 -11.09 0.60 4.29
N HIS A 88 -10.41 -0.33 4.97
CA HIS A 88 -10.50 -0.48 6.42
C HIS A 88 -9.96 0.73 7.19
N GLN A 89 -9.12 1.53 6.58
CA GLN A 89 -8.52 2.69 7.21
C GLN A 89 -9.18 4.02 6.80
N GLY A 90 -10.33 3.94 6.17
CA GLY A 90 -11.11 5.14 5.85
C GLY A 90 -10.81 5.77 4.50
N VAL A 91 -10.12 5.06 3.61
CA VAL A 91 -9.86 5.54 2.25
C VAL A 91 -10.96 5.07 1.32
N ASN A 92 -11.56 6.00 0.57
CA ASN A 92 -12.51 5.68 -0.48
C ASN A 92 -11.73 5.29 -1.75
N CYS A 93 -11.68 4.01 -2.04
CA CYS A 93 -10.91 3.48 -3.17
C CYS A 93 -11.75 3.47 -4.45
N GLN A 94 -11.28 4.22 -5.45
CA GLN A 94 -11.85 4.30 -6.80
C GLN A 94 -10.81 3.79 -7.80
N PHE A 95 -10.46 2.51 -7.69
CA PHE A 95 -9.43 1.92 -8.53
C PHE A 95 -9.98 1.55 -9.91
N VAL A 96 -9.20 1.86 -10.93
CA VAL A 96 -9.44 1.38 -12.28
C VAL A 96 -8.65 0.09 -12.46
N GLU A 97 -9.34 -1.03 -12.54
CA GLU A 97 -8.73 -2.35 -12.67
C GLU A 97 -8.59 -2.71 -14.15
N LEU A 98 -7.34 -2.89 -14.57
CA LEU A 98 -7.03 -3.26 -15.96
C LEU A 98 -6.99 -4.77 -16.11
N GLU A 99 -7.71 -5.31 -17.10
CA GLU A 99 -7.77 -6.76 -17.34
C GLU A 99 -6.38 -7.37 -17.59
N ASP A 100 -5.55 -6.68 -18.35
CA ASP A 100 -4.20 -7.13 -18.68
C ASP A 100 -3.13 -6.47 -17.82
N GLY A 101 -3.54 -5.74 -16.79
CA GLY A 101 -2.61 -5.04 -15.91
C GLY A 101 -2.11 -5.91 -14.78
N THR A 102 -0.98 -5.50 -14.23
CA THR A 102 -0.41 -6.08 -13.01
C THR A 102 -0.25 -4.99 -11.97
N THR A 103 -0.73 -5.22 -10.75
CA THR A 103 -0.53 -4.29 -9.66
C THR A 103 0.93 -4.25 -9.27
N ILE A 104 1.50 -3.05 -9.18
CA ILE A 104 2.89 -2.87 -8.77
C ILE A 104 3.07 -3.41 -7.37
N THR A 105 3.95 -4.38 -7.21
CA THR A 105 4.26 -4.97 -5.92
C THR A 105 5.76 -4.91 -5.71
N LYS A 106 6.17 -4.27 -4.62
CA LYS A 106 7.58 -4.23 -4.21
C LYS A 106 7.79 -5.24 -3.09
N LEU A 107 8.71 -6.15 -3.33
CA LEU A 107 9.09 -7.15 -2.34
C LEU A 107 10.40 -6.73 -1.67
N ARG A 108 10.38 -6.72 -0.34
CA ARG A 108 11.55 -6.34 0.45
C ARG A 108 11.87 -7.36 1.53
#